data_cd98f9b5bea8e23b31b50128ca5892d7
#
_entry.id   cd98f9b5bea8e23b31b50128ca5892d7
#
_cell.length_a   1.000
_cell.length_b   1.000
_cell.length_c   1.000
_cell.angle_alpha   90.00
_cell.angle_beta   90.00
_cell.angle_gamma   90.00
#
_symmetry.space_group_name_H-M   'P 1'
#
loop_
_entity.id
_entity.type
_entity.pdbx_description
1 polymer ?
#
loop_
_entity_poly.entity_id
_entity_poly.type
_entity_poly.pdbx_seq_one_letter_code
_entity_poly.pdbx_strand_id
1 'polypeptide(L)'
;MKNERDIIMKFFKGADISSLAEVKRCGGRFYDGGREKELLDILKDHGFNLARLRLWNDPFTEEGVSYGGGGNDLETTLSLAREVRERGMGWLLNFHYSDCWVDPGKQTLPKAWQGMREEELEEAVYCYTIEVLRRCREEGVLPDIVAVGNEVTAGLLWPFGKYPAYENIARFISAGIRAVRDAAPKAEVMIHLDNGGKNELYRDWFDHYLACGGEDFDYIGLSYYPFWHGTLEMLKGNMNDLALRYKKKLLLTEVSTAHTMEDYKEYEKLPDEKRKGMAATPKLAEEVPFAMTPEGQAEFMQKIMRIIAQVPERRGCGFCYWEPAWLPVPGSGWASEAGIAYMREKGPGGNEWANQGLFNYNGNALPALRVIRDFIPGI
;
A
#
# COMPACT_ATOMS: atom_id res chain seq x y z
N MET A 1 29.72 -27.01 14.67
CA MET A 1 28.61 -26.23 15.29
C MET A 1 28.71 -24.83 14.74
N LYS A 2 27.87 -24.51 13.72
CA LYS A 2 27.75 -23.16 13.22
C LYS A 2 26.96 -22.36 14.26
N ASN A 3 27.54 -21.29 14.77
CA ASN A 3 26.84 -20.31 15.60
C ASN A 3 25.57 -19.87 14.87
N GLU A 4 24.41 -20.27 15.39
CA GLU A 4 23.15 -19.57 15.17
C GLU A 4 23.27 -18.19 15.83
N ARG A 5 23.94 -17.27 15.16
CA ARG A 5 23.71 -15.86 15.46
C ARG A 5 22.25 -15.62 15.13
N ASP A 6 21.45 -15.33 16.15
CA ASP A 6 20.10 -14.84 16.02
C ASP A 6 20.06 -13.77 14.92
N ILE A 7 19.59 -14.13 13.73
CA ILE A 7 19.22 -13.15 12.71
C ILE A 7 17.97 -12.51 13.30
N ILE A 8 18.16 -11.40 14.00
CA ILE A 8 17.05 -10.56 14.45
C ILE A 8 16.35 -10.13 13.16
N MET A 9 15.25 -10.79 12.85
CA MET A 9 14.47 -10.46 11.67
C MET A 9 13.98 -9.01 11.85
N LYS A 10 14.31 -8.14 10.88
CA LYS A 10 13.99 -6.72 10.92
C LYS A 10 12.47 -6.57 10.93
N PHE A 11 11.90 -6.00 12.00
CA PHE A 11 10.49 -5.65 12.04
C PHE A 11 10.29 -4.31 11.31
N PHE A 12 9.48 -4.33 10.25
CA PHE A 12 9.19 -3.14 9.47
C PHE A 12 8.09 -2.32 10.14
N LYS A 13 8.39 -1.09 10.45
CA LYS A 13 7.45 -0.03 10.75
C LYS A 13 7.37 0.83 9.49
N GLY A 14 6.46 0.49 8.60
CA GLY A 14 6.37 1.09 7.29
C GLY A 14 5.23 2.08 7.16
N ALA A 15 5.30 2.92 6.12
CA ALA A 15 4.27 3.88 5.73
C ALA A 15 4.15 3.95 4.21
N ASP A 16 2.93 3.88 3.67
CA ASP A 16 2.68 4.30 2.29
C ASP A 16 2.62 5.83 2.24
N ILE A 17 3.48 6.42 1.46
CA ILE A 17 3.62 7.87 1.35
C ILE A 17 3.44 8.37 -0.07
N SER A 18 2.75 7.61 -0.89
CA SER A 18 2.62 7.90 -2.32
C SER A 18 1.90 9.22 -2.60
N SER A 19 1.01 9.67 -1.70
CA SER A 19 0.34 10.98 -1.81
C SER A 19 1.19 12.17 -1.37
N LEU A 20 2.34 11.94 -0.71
CA LEU A 20 3.12 12.99 -0.06
C LEU A 20 3.52 14.15 -1.00
N ALA A 21 3.98 13.82 -2.21
CA ALA A 21 4.43 14.83 -3.18
C ALA A 21 3.28 15.78 -3.56
N GLU A 22 2.07 15.25 -3.78
CA GLU A 22 0.88 16.03 -4.09
C GLU A 22 0.44 16.88 -2.91
N VAL A 23 0.35 16.28 -1.72
CA VAL A 23 -0.04 16.99 -0.49
C VAL A 23 0.91 18.17 -0.21
N LYS A 24 2.23 17.97 -0.34
CA LYS A 24 3.23 19.05 -0.18
C LYS A 24 3.07 20.14 -1.23
N ARG A 25 2.88 19.77 -2.51
CA ARG A 25 2.67 20.72 -3.62
C ARG A 25 1.42 21.56 -3.40
N CYS A 26 0.38 20.98 -2.81
CA CYS A 26 -0.88 21.66 -2.46
C CYS A 26 -0.82 22.45 -1.14
N GLY A 27 0.36 22.54 -0.50
CA GLY A 27 0.58 23.35 0.70
C GLY A 27 0.40 22.61 2.03
N GLY A 28 0.24 21.28 2.01
CA GLY A 28 0.20 20.46 3.22
C GLY A 28 1.50 20.61 4.05
N ARG A 29 1.34 20.71 5.37
CA ARG A 29 2.44 20.86 6.33
C ARG A 29 2.27 19.88 7.46
N PHE A 30 3.38 19.42 8.04
CA PHE A 30 3.37 18.45 9.12
C PHE A 30 4.08 19.01 10.35
N TYR A 31 3.52 18.68 11.53
CA TYR A 31 4.02 19.19 12.80
C TYR A 31 4.18 18.06 13.81
N ASP A 32 5.30 18.03 14.53
CA ASP A 32 5.51 17.17 15.68
C ASP A 32 5.98 17.96 16.89
N GLY A 33 5.28 17.81 18.00
CA GLY A 33 5.53 18.59 19.21
C GLY A 33 5.40 20.11 19.00
N GLY A 34 4.50 20.54 18.11
CA GLY A 34 4.27 21.95 17.74
C GLY A 34 5.32 22.55 16.81
N ARG A 35 6.24 21.76 16.28
CA ARG A 35 7.27 22.20 15.34
C ARG A 35 7.00 21.66 13.95
N GLU A 36 7.05 22.51 12.93
CA GLU A 36 7.00 22.09 11.52
C GLU A 36 8.24 21.29 11.18
N LYS A 37 8.03 20.14 10.52
CA LYS A 37 9.10 19.25 10.05
C LYS A 37 8.68 18.57 8.72
N GLU A 38 9.65 18.09 7.96
CA GLU A 38 9.40 17.19 6.86
C GLU A 38 8.77 15.89 7.36
N LEU A 39 7.75 15.38 6.65
CA LEU A 39 7.05 14.16 7.05
C LEU A 39 8.00 12.99 7.29
N LEU A 40 8.93 12.76 6.36
CA LEU A 40 9.88 11.65 6.46
C LEU A 40 10.78 11.73 7.68
N ASP A 41 11.12 12.96 8.13
CA ASP A 41 11.90 13.16 9.35
C ASP A 41 11.04 12.82 10.59
N ILE A 42 9.77 13.22 10.59
CA ILE A 42 8.84 12.84 11.67
C ILE A 42 8.68 11.32 11.73
N LEU A 43 8.44 10.67 10.59
CA LEU A 43 8.32 9.21 10.54
C LEU A 43 9.60 8.52 11.03
N LYS A 44 10.77 9.01 10.62
CA LYS A 44 12.06 8.49 11.07
C LYS A 44 12.25 8.65 12.58
N ASP A 45 11.93 9.82 13.14
CA ASP A 45 12.00 10.10 14.59
C ASP A 45 11.06 9.17 15.39
N HIS A 46 9.96 8.72 14.75
CA HIS A 46 9.02 7.74 15.31
C HIS A 46 9.35 6.28 14.93
N GLY A 47 10.57 6.02 14.45
CA GLY A 47 11.10 4.66 14.26
C GLY A 47 10.64 3.96 12.99
N PHE A 48 10.00 4.67 12.05
CA PHE A 48 9.69 4.12 10.73
C PHE A 48 10.98 3.83 9.97
N ASN A 49 10.99 2.72 9.25
CA ASN A 49 12.19 2.21 8.59
C ASN A 49 11.92 1.66 7.18
N LEU A 50 10.67 1.74 6.70
CA LEU A 50 10.24 1.34 5.38
C LEU A 50 9.24 2.35 4.84
N ALA A 51 9.37 2.74 3.57
CA ALA A 51 8.32 3.44 2.83
C ALA A 51 7.73 2.51 1.77
N ARG A 52 6.42 2.54 1.56
CA ARG A 52 5.76 1.95 0.39
C ARG A 52 5.42 3.04 -0.59
N LEU A 53 5.68 2.80 -1.87
CA LEU A 53 5.39 3.72 -2.97
C LEU A 53 4.64 2.95 -4.06
N ARG A 54 3.47 3.44 -4.43
CA ARG A 54 2.68 2.96 -5.57
C ARG A 54 3.32 3.47 -6.87
N LEU A 55 3.21 2.68 -7.91
CA LEU A 55 3.59 3.09 -9.26
C LEU A 55 2.48 2.77 -10.26
N TRP A 56 2.06 3.79 -11.00
CA TRP A 56 1.15 3.71 -12.12
C TRP A 56 1.92 3.85 -13.43
N ASN A 57 1.39 3.27 -14.52
CA ASN A 57 2.12 3.25 -15.79
C ASN A 57 2.21 4.64 -16.43
N ASP A 58 1.07 5.28 -16.65
CA ASP A 58 0.98 6.63 -17.24
C ASP A 58 -0.24 7.37 -16.67
N PRO A 59 -0.11 8.01 -15.49
CA PRO A 59 -1.23 8.62 -14.77
C PRO A 59 -1.60 10.03 -15.27
N PHE A 60 -1.56 10.24 -16.59
CA PHE A 60 -1.86 11.54 -17.20
C PHE A 60 -2.78 11.41 -18.40
N THR A 61 -3.51 12.48 -18.71
CA THR A 61 -4.20 12.64 -20.01
C THR A 61 -3.18 12.91 -21.12
N GLU A 62 -3.60 12.92 -22.38
CA GLU A 62 -2.75 13.31 -23.51
C GLU A 62 -2.23 14.74 -23.39
N GLU A 63 -2.99 15.64 -22.72
CA GLU A 63 -2.59 17.03 -22.43
C GLU A 63 -1.71 17.17 -21.19
N GLY A 64 -1.34 16.06 -20.53
CA GLY A 64 -0.47 16.04 -19.36
C GLY A 64 -1.19 16.39 -18.05
N VAL A 65 -2.53 16.29 -17.98
CA VAL A 65 -3.29 16.50 -16.74
C VAL A 65 -3.24 15.24 -15.89
N SER A 66 -2.74 15.37 -14.65
CA SER A 66 -2.65 14.24 -13.71
C SER A 66 -4.02 13.67 -13.33
N TYR A 67 -4.10 12.36 -13.17
CA TYR A 67 -5.28 11.68 -12.62
C TYR A 67 -5.44 11.85 -11.11
N GLY A 68 -4.48 12.49 -10.42
CA GLY A 68 -4.52 12.73 -8.98
C GLY A 68 -4.02 11.52 -8.17
N GLY A 69 -4.41 11.46 -6.91
CA GLY A 69 -4.04 10.36 -6.03
C GLY A 69 -2.55 10.28 -5.68
N GLY A 70 -1.84 11.41 -5.73
CA GLY A 70 -0.40 11.50 -5.48
C GLY A 70 0.44 11.70 -6.75
N GLY A 71 -0.11 11.45 -7.94
CA GLY A 71 0.63 11.44 -9.21
C GLY A 71 1.16 10.06 -9.58
N ASN A 72 1.88 9.39 -8.69
CA ASN A 72 2.35 7.99 -8.75
C ASN A 72 3.04 7.56 -10.07
N ASP A 73 3.53 8.51 -10.86
CA ASP A 73 4.38 8.25 -12.03
C ASP A 73 5.81 7.86 -11.60
N LEU A 74 6.61 7.38 -12.55
CA LEU A 74 7.95 6.91 -12.26
C LEU A 74 8.87 8.01 -11.69
N GLU A 75 8.80 9.23 -12.24
CA GLU A 75 9.69 10.33 -11.79
C GLU A 75 9.35 10.77 -10.36
N THR A 76 8.05 10.90 -10.05
CA THR A 76 7.58 11.17 -8.68
C THR A 76 8.00 10.06 -7.73
N THR A 77 7.84 8.79 -8.13
CA THR A 77 8.24 7.62 -7.35
C THR A 77 9.75 7.60 -7.08
N LEU A 78 10.58 7.85 -8.10
CA LEU A 78 12.04 7.93 -7.96
C LEU A 78 12.46 9.08 -7.05
N SER A 79 11.80 10.24 -7.15
CA SER A 79 12.06 11.38 -6.27
C SER A 79 11.80 11.03 -4.80
N LEU A 80 10.66 10.44 -4.49
CA LEU A 80 10.33 9.99 -3.14
C LEU A 80 11.28 8.88 -2.65
N ALA A 81 11.66 7.95 -3.53
CA ALA A 81 12.59 6.88 -3.19
C ALA A 81 13.99 7.44 -2.81
N ARG A 82 14.46 8.49 -3.48
CA ARG A 82 15.70 9.20 -3.11
C ARG A 82 15.58 9.82 -1.72
N GLU A 83 14.51 10.56 -1.44
CA GLU A 83 14.26 11.16 -0.13
C GLU A 83 14.22 10.12 1.00
N VAL A 84 13.63 8.95 0.73
CA VAL A 84 13.57 7.80 1.65
C VAL A 84 14.98 7.23 1.90
N ARG A 85 15.76 7.01 0.84
CA ARG A 85 17.14 6.47 0.92
C ARG A 85 18.10 7.42 1.64
N GLU A 86 18.00 8.72 1.41
CA GLU A 86 18.80 9.74 2.11
C GLU A 86 18.61 9.68 3.63
N ARG A 87 17.43 9.25 4.10
CA ARG A 87 17.14 9.06 5.53
C ARG A 87 17.50 7.66 6.05
N GLY A 88 18.15 6.84 5.22
CA GLY A 88 18.56 5.48 5.57
C GLY A 88 17.38 4.52 5.80
N MET A 89 16.23 4.79 5.18
CA MET A 89 15.07 3.92 5.18
C MET A 89 15.08 2.95 3.98
N GLY A 90 14.47 1.78 4.16
CA GLY A 90 14.12 0.89 3.07
C GLY A 90 12.89 1.35 2.33
N TRP A 91 12.61 0.76 1.15
CA TRP A 91 11.34 1.00 0.48
C TRP A 91 10.84 -0.20 -0.30
N LEU A 92 9.52 -0.24 -0.45
CA LEU A 92 8.74 -1.22 -1.17
C LEU A 92 8.14 -0.54 -2.40
N LEU A 93 8.46 -1.03 -3.59
CA LEU A 93 7.83 -0.62 -4.84
C LEU A 93 6.58 -1.47 -5.07
N ASN A 94 5.44 -0.82 -5.26
CA ASN A 94 4.18 -1.51 -5.54
C ASN A 94 3.68 -1.21 -6.95
N PHE A 95 3.84 -2.16 -7.86
CA PHE A 95 3.31 -2.05 -9.22
C PHE A 95 1.79 -2.20 -9.22
N HIS A 96 1.08 -1.23 -9.78
CA HIS A 96 -0.36 -1.37 -10.05
C HIS A 96 -0.63 -2.01 -11.42
N TYR A 97 0.30 -1.92 -12.37
CA TYR A 97 0.11 -2.31 -13.77
C TYR A 97 -1.17 -1.71 -14.36
N SER A 98 -1.37 -0.45 -14.09
CA SER A 98 -2.50 0.38 -14.52
C SER A 98 -2.08 1.85 -14.53
N ASP A 99 -2.84 2.72 -15.17
CA ASP A 99 -2.57 4.16 -15.17
C ASP A 99 -3.22 4.87 -13.97
N CYS A 100 -3.93 4.13 -13.13
CA CYS A 100 -4.70 4.66 -12.01
C CYS A 100 -4.86 3.60 -10.91
N TRP A 101 -5.68 3.90 -9.90
CA TRP A 101 -6.03 2.98 -8.83
C TRP A 101 -6.51 1.63 -9.35
N VAL A 102 -5.92 0.56 -8.81
CA VAL A 102 -6.43 -0.80 -8.88
C VAL A 102 -6.69 -1.32 -7.48
N ASP A 103 -7.77 -2.08 -7.36
CA ASP A 103 -8.27 -2.68 -6.14
C ASP A 103 -9.06 -3.95 -6.50
N PRO A 104 -9.61 -4.72 -5.53
CA PRO A 104 -10.37 -5.93 -5.85
C PRO A 104 -11.61 -5.71 -6.71
N GLY A 105 -12.10 -4.49 -6.81
CA GLY A 105 -13.25 -4.12 -7.67
C GLY A 105 -12.86 -3.73 -9.09
N LYS A 106 -11.60 -3.40 -9.33
CA LYS A 106 -11.11 -2.96 -10.65
C LYS A 106 -9.61 -3.21 -10.82
N GLN A 107 -9.23 -3.74 -11.97
CA GLN A 107 -7.85 -4.04 -12.36
C GLN A 107 -7.67 -3.67 -13.84
N THR A 108 -7.81 -2.38 -14.14
CA THR A 108 -7.88 -1.85 -15.50
C THR A 108 -6.52 -1.92 -16.18
N LEU A 109 -6.48 -2.37 -17.43
CA LEU A 109 -5.29 -2.34 -18.27
C LEU A 109 -4.79 -0.90 -18.45
N PRO A 110 -3.46 -0.68 -18.46
CA PRO A 110 -2.88 0.59 -18.91
C PRO A 110 -3.33 0.95 -20.33
N LYS A 111 -3.45 2.22 -20.64
CA LYS A 111 -3.76 2.73 -21.99
C LYS A 111 -2.86 2.11 -23.07
N ALA A 112 -1.58 2.07 -22.78
CA ALA A 112 -0.57 1.54 -23.70
C ALA A 112 -0.71 0.03 -23.99
N TRP A 113 -1.45 -0.71 -23.14
CA TRP A 113 -1.63 -2.17 -23.30
C TRP A 113 -3.02 -2.55 -23.81
N GLN A 114 -3.87 -1.57 -24.07
CA GLN A 114 -5.19 -1.84 -24.65
C GLN A 114 -5.06 -2.43 -26.05
N GLY A 115 -5.83 -3.49 -26.33
CA GLY A 115 -5.80 -4.21 -27.59
C GLY A 115 -4.71 -5.28 -27.70
N MET A 116 -3.84 -5.42 -26.73
CA MET A 116 -2.87 -6.51 -26.64
C MET A 116 -3.58 -7.86 -26.38
N ARG A 117 -2.99 -8.94 -26.91
CA ARG A 117 -3.38 -10.32 -26.58
C ARG A 117 -2.70 -10.77 -25.28
N GLU A 118 -3.11 -11.91 -24.74
CA GLU A 118 -2.60 -12.45 -23.47
C GLU A 118 -1.07 -12.62 -23.44
N GLU A 119 -0.49 -13.14 -24.54
CA GLU A 119 0.96 -13.32 -24.65
C GLU A 119 1.72 -11.99 -24.71
N GLU A 120 1.13 -11.00 -25.37
CA GLU A 120 1.68 -9.65 -25.45
C GLU A 120 1.60 -8.91 -24.10
N LEU A 121 0.55 -9.19 -23.30
CA LEU A 121 0.43 -8.66 -21.93
C LEU A 121 1.47 -9.28 -20.98
N GLU A 122 1.75 -10.58 -21.09
CA GLU A 122 2.81 -11.22 -20.31
C GLU A 122 4.17 -10.55 -20.57
N GLU A 123 4.51 -10.34 -21.85
CA GLU A 123 5.74 -9.64 -22.23
C GLU A 123 5.74 -8.18 -21.80
N ALA A 124 4.60 -7.49 -21.87
CA ALA A 124 4.48 -6.10 -21.42
C ALA A 124 4.73 -5.95 -19.91
N VAL A 125 4.20 -6.86 -19.08
CA VAL A 125 4.48 -6.89 -17.64
C VAL A 125 5.98 -7.08 -17.39
N TYR A 126 6.59 -8.05 -18.06
CA TYR A 126 8.02 -8.32 -17.91
C TYR A 126 8.87 -7.11 -18.32
N CYS A 127 8.67 -6.59 -19.53
CA CYS A 127 9.44 -5.48 -20.07
C CYS A 127 9.28 -4.19 -19.26
N TYR A 128 8.05 -3.85 -18.86
CA TYR A 128 7.80 -2.67 -18.03
C TYR A 128 8.46 -2.78 -16.66
N THR A 129 8.39 -3.94 -16.02
CA THR A 129 9.04 -4.17 -14.72
C THR A 129 10.56 -4.05 -14.83
N ILE A 130 11.18 -4.62 -15.88
CA ILE A 130 12.62 -4.47 -16.19
C ILE A 130 12.98 -3.00 -16.34
N GLU A 131 12.22 -2.25 -17.15
CA GLU A 131 12.51 -0.84 -17.44
C GLU A 131 12.46 0.02 -16.18
N VAL A 132 11.43 -0.14 -15.36
CA VAL A 132 11.30 0.58 -14.08
C VAL A 132 12.47 0.26 -13.15
N LEU A 133 12.82 -1.00 -13.00
CA LEU A 133 13.92 -1.41 -12.10
C LEU A 133 15.30 -0.99 -12.65
N ARG A 134 15.45 -0.94 -13.99
CA ARG A 134 16.63 -0.37 -14.62
C ARG A 134 16.77 1.11 -14.24
N ARG A 135 15.69 1.91 -14.33
CA ARG A 135 15.69 3.31 -13.93
C ARG A 135 15.98 3.46 -12.43
N CYS A 136 15.39 2.64 -11.57
CA CYS A 136 15.74 2.64 -10.14
C CYS A 136 17.23 2.36 -9.89
N ARG A 137 17.83 1.47 -10.67
CA ARG A 137 19.27 1.16 -10.57
C ARG A 137 20.13 2.33 -11.01
N GLU A 138 19.80 2.99 -12.12
CA GLU A 138 20.52 4.16 -12.65
C GLU A 138 20.52 5.31 -11.65
N GLU A 139 19.42 5.49 -10.93
CA GLU A 139 19.28 6.48 -9.85
C GLU A 139 19.90 6.03 -8.51
N GLY A 140 20.41 4.79 -8.41
CA GLY A 140 20.99 4.24 -7.18
C GLY A 140 19.95 3.95 -6.07
N VAL A 141 18.68 3.81 -6.43
CA VAL A 141 17.55 3.66 -5.47
C VAL A 141 16.77 2.36 -5.67
N LEU A 142 17.42 1.25 -6.01
CA LEU A 142 16.73 -0.05 -6.12
C LEU A 142 15.88 -0.34 -4.88
N PRO A 143 14.64 -0.85 -5.02
CA PRO A 143 13.78 -1.22 -3.89
C PRO A 143 14.31 -2.42 -3.11
N ASP A 144 13.95 -2.51 -1.83
CA ASP A 144 14.24 -3.70 -1.01
C ASP A 144 13.19 -4.80 -1.24
N ILE A 145 11.94 -4.39 -1.48
CA ILE A 145 10.80 -5.28 -1.75
C ILE A 145 10.06 -4.74 -2.98
N VAL A 146 9.58 -5.66 -3.83
CA VAL A 146 8.75 -5.34 -4.99
C VAL A 146 7.46 -6.14 -4.92
N ALA A 147 6.33 -5.45 -4.86
CA ALA A 147 5.01 -6.05 -4.99
C ALA A 147 4.59 -6.09 -6.47
N VAL A 148 4.34 -7.29 -6.97
CA VAL A 148 3.89 -7.57 -8.34
C VAL A 148 2.37 -7.56 -8.36
N GLY A 149 1.80 -6.42 -8.70
CA GLY A 149 0.37 -6.15 -8.60
C GLY A 149 -0.05 -5.60 -7.24
N ASN A 150 -1.23 -4.98 -7.19
CA ASN A 150 -1.86 -4.44 -6.00
C ASN A 150 -3.21 -5.11 -5.77
N GLU A 151 -3.41 -5.69 -4.57
CA GLU A 151 -4.67 -6.32 -4.15
C GLU A 151 -5.27 -7.24 -5.21
N VAL A 152 -4.42 -8.17 -5.71
CA VAL A 152 -4.74 -9.05 -6.86
C VAL A 152 -5.70 -10.20 -6.51
N THR A 153 -6.50 -10.05 -5.47
CA THR A 153 -7.48 -11.06 -5.03
C THR A 153 -8.46 -11.43 -6.13
N ALA A 154 -8.97 -10.45 -6.87
CA ALA A 154 -9.82 -10.68 -8.04
C ALA A 154 -9.01 -10.78 -9.36
N GLY A 155 -7.70 -11.00 -9.26
CA GLY A 155 -6.76 -11.06 -10.38
C GLY A 155 -6.17 -9.70 -10.73
N LEU A 156 -5.60 -9.58 -11.93
CA LEU A 156 -4.99 -8.36 -12.46
C LEU A 156 -5.19 -8.28 -13.98
N LEU A 157 -4.97 -7.11 -14.58
CA LEU A 157 -5.02 -6.91 -16.04
C LEU A 157 -6.33 -7.43 -16.67
N TRP A 158 -7.47 -6.95 -16.14
CA TRP A 158 -8.77 -7.39 -16.65
C TRP A 158 -9.01 -6.96 -18.10
N PRO A 159 -9.73 -7.80 -18.89
CA PRO A 159 -10.47 -9.01 -18.48
C PRO A 159 -9.63 -10.30 -18.43
N PHE A 160 -8.40 -10.33 -18.96
CA PHE A 160 -7.63 -11.53 -19.20
C PHE A 160 -7.22 -12.27 -17.91
N GLY A 161 -6.66 -11.56 -16.92
CA GLY A 161 -6.28 -12.13 -15.62
C GLY A 161 -7.35 -11.93 -14.54
N LYS A 162 -8.64 -11.84 -14.92
CA LYS A 162 -9.73 -11.72 -13.95
C LYS A 162 -10.05 -13.08 -13.34
N TYR A 163 -10.22 -13.12 -12.00
CA TYR A 163 -10.73 -14.30 -11.31
C TYR A 163 -11.98 -14.88 -12.02
N PRO A 164 -12.08 -16.19 -12.27
CA PRO A 164 -11.20 -17.28 -11.81
C PRO A 164 -10.11 -17.73 -12.82
N ALA A 165 -9.66 -16.88 -13.73
CA ALA A 165 -8.66 -17.24 -14.76
C ALA A 165 -7.24 -17.39 -14.14
N TYR A 166 -7.06 -18.36 -13.24
CA TYR A 166 -5.82 -18.54 -12.48
C TYR A 166 -4.59 -18.84 -13.34
N GLU A 167 -4.73 -19.49 -14.50
CA GLU A 167 -3.62 -19.69 -15.43
C GLU A 167 -3.04 -18.35 -15.90
N ASN A 168 -3.90 -17.40 -16.28
CA ASN A 168 -3.46 -16.06 -16.68
C ASN A 168 -2.96 -15.23 -15.50
N ILE A 169 -3.62 -15.32 -14.34
CA ILE A 169 -3.14 -14.66 -13.10
C ILE A 169 -1.72 -15.14 -12.78
N ALA A 170 -1.49 -16.45 -12.77
CA ALA A 170 -0.18 -17.02 -12.48
C ALA A 170 0.85 -16.61 -13.56
N ARG A 171 0.48 -16.59 -14.82
CA ARG A 171 1.34 -16.18 -15.94
C ARG A 171 1.81 -14.73 -15.79
N PHE A 172 0.87 -13.78 -15.57
CA PHE A 172 1.20 -12.36 -15.46
C PHE A 172 2.02 -12.04 -14.22
N ILE A 173 1.66 -12.60 -13.08
CA ILE A 173 2.43 -12.42 -11.84
C ILE A 173 3.83 -13.03 -12.00
N SER A 174 3.94 -14.21 -12.57
CA SER A 174 5.24 -14.87 -12.82
C SER A 174 6.12 -14.05 -13.75
N ALA A 175 5.57 -13.41 -14.78
CA ALA A 175 6.33 -12.51 -15.64
C ALA A 175 6.96 -11.34 -14.85
N GLY A 176 6.17 -10.70 -13.98
CA GLY A 176 6.68 -9.66 -13.08
C GLY A 176 7.75 -10.18 -12.11
N ILE A 177 7.54 -11.36 -11.51
CA ILE A 177 8.53 -11.99 -10.60
C ILE A 177 9.84 -12.28 -11.33
N ARG A 178 9.81 -12.88 -12.52
CA ARG A 178 11.01 -13.12 -13.33
C ARG A 178 11.75 -11.82 -13.62
N ALA A 179 11.01 -10.77 -14.01
CA ALA A 179 11.60 -9.46 -14.28
C ALA A 179 12.31 -8.87 -13.04
N VAL A 180 11.71 -9.01 -11.84
CA VAL A 180 12.36 -8.57 -10.59
C VAL A 180 13.63 -9.37 -10.32
N ARG A 181 13.60 -10.69 -10.48
CA ARG A 181 14.76 -11.56 -10.28
C ARG A 181 15.91 -11.20 -11.22
N ASP A 182 15.59 -10.86 -12.47
CA ASP A 182 16.57 -10.49 -13.49
C ASP A 182 17.13 -9.08 -13.28
N ALA A 183 16.26 -8.10 -13.01
CA ALA A 183 16.66 -6.70 -12.88
C ALA A 183 17.16 -6.32 -11.48
N ALA A 184 16.63 -6.90 -10.42
CA ALA A 184 16.93 -6.56 -9.03
C ALA A 184 17.08 -7.82 -8.15
N PRO A 185 18.08 -8.69 -8.38
CA PRO A 185 18.16 -10.02 -7.75
C PRO A 185 18.31 -10.01 -6.23
N LYS A 186 18.55 -8.85 -5.62
CA LYS A 186 18.57 -8.68 -4.17
C LYS A 186 17.25 -8.22 -3.58
N ALA A 187 16.33 -7.73 -4.42
CA ALA A 187 14.99 -7.34 -3.97
C ALA A 187 14.16 -8.59 -3.67
N GLU A 188 13.40 -8.52 -2.60
CA GLU A 188 12.44 -9.57 -2.26
C GLU A 188 11.11 -9.29 -2.97
N VAL A 189 10.41 -10.36 -3.39
CA VAL A 189 9.18 -10.25 -4.17
C VAL A 189 7.96 -10.52 -3.30
N MET A 190 6.93 -9.71 -3.48
CA MET A 190 5.67 -9.80 -2.77
C MET A 190 4.49 -10.02 -3.71
N ILE A 191 3.55 -10.88 -3.31
CA ILE A 191 2.20 -10.93 -3.85
C ILE A 191 1.25 -10.35 -2.81
N HIS A 192 0.43 -9.35 -3.19
CA HIS A 192 -0.40 -8.56 -2.29
C HIS A 192 -1.89 -8.82 -2.54
N LEU A 193 -2.59 -9.31 -1.51
CA LEU A 193 -4.04 -9.52 -1.50
C LEU A 193 -4.73 -8.61 -0.47
N ASP A 194 -5.99 -8.29 -0.70
CA ASP A 194 -6.86 -7.62 0.26
C ASP A 194 -7.54 -8.61 1.24
N ASN A 195 -8.50 -8.13 2.05
CA ASN A 195 -9.30 -8.97 2.94
C ASN A 195 -8.47 -9.79 3.95
N GLY A 196 -7.48 -9.20 4.60
CA GLY A 196 -6.50 -9.86 5.47
C GLY A 196 -7.03 -10.76 6.59
N GLY A 197 -8.32 -10.64 6.98
CA GLY A 197 -8.96 -11.53 7.94
C GLY A 197 -9.61 -12.78 7.34
N LYS A 198 -9.70 -12.93 6.01
CA LYS A 198 -10.43 -14.01 5.34
C LYS A 198 -9.53 -15.17 4.93
N ASN A 199 -9.24 -16.09 5.83
CA ASN A 199 -8.29 -17.19 5.62
C ASN A 199 -8.62 -18.09 4.42
N GLU A 200 -9.89 -18.48 4.26
CA GLU A 200 -10.30 -19.37 3.15
C GLU A 200 -10.02 -18.74 1.78
N LEU A 201 -10.24 -17.43 1.64
CA LEU A 201 -9.92 -16.70 0.43
C LEU A 201 -8.42 -16.76 0.10
N TYR A 202 -7.55 -16.56 1.09
CA TYR A 202 -6.10 -16.63 0.91
C TYR A 202 -5.64 -18.04 0.54
N ARG A 203 -6.20 -19.08 1.19
CA ARG A 203 -5.89 -20.48 0.86
C ARG A 203 -6.31 -20.82 -0.55
N ASP A 204 -7.53 -20.50 -0.92
CA ASP A 204 -8.06 -20.75 -2.26
C ASP A 204 -7.16 -20.07 -3.31
N TRP A 205 -6.82 -18.80 -3.09
CA TRP A 205 -6.05 -18.03 -4.04
C TRP A 205 -4.62 -18.58 -4.23
N PHE A 206 -3.89 -18.78 -3.14
CA PHE A 206 -2.50 -19.25 -3.22
C PHE A 206 -2.40 -20.71 -3.66
N ASP A 207 -3.33 -21.57 -3.24
CA ASP A 207 -3.35 -22.97 -3.69
C ASP A 207 -3.57 -23.06 -5.22
N HIS A 208 -4.48 -22.27 -5.79
CA HIS A 208 -4.68 -22.22 -7.23
C HIS A 208 -3.49 -21.59 -7.98
N TYR A 209 -2.95 -20.47 -7.46
CA TYR A 209 -1.77 -19.85 -8.04
C TYR A 209 -0.60 -20.84 -8.17
N LEU A 210 -0.31 -21.56 -7.10
CA LEU A 210 0.75 -22.57 -7.08
C LEU A 210 0.42 -23.78 -7.95
N ALA A 211 -0.83 -24.24 -7.98
CA ALA A 211 -1.29 -25.33 -8.84
C ALA A 211 -1.16 -25.00 -10.33
N CYS A 212 -1.32 -23.72 -10.71
CA CYS A 212 -1.07 -23.22 -12.06
C CYS A 212 0.41 -22.99 -12.40
N GLY A 213 1.33 -23.38 -11.51
CA GLY A 213 2.77 -23.25 -11.74
C GLY A 213 3.29 -21.83 -11.56
N GLY A 214 2.63 -21.02 -10.72
CA GLY A 214 3.10 -19.69 -10.40
C GLY A 214 4.52 -19.68 -9.80
N GLU A 215 5.34 -18.69 -10.20
CA GLU A 215 6.71 -18.52 -9.75
C GLU A 215 6.80 -18.27 -8.24
N ASP A 216 7.91 -18.70 -7.64
CA ASP A 216 8.15 -18.54 -6.20
C ASP A 216 8.40 -17.07 -5.79
N PHE A 217 7.90 -16.70 -4.61
CA PHE A 217 7.94 -15.35 -4.07
C PHE A 217 8.34 -15.36 -2.59
N ASP A 218 8.64 -14.19 -2.01
CA ASP A 218 9.20 -14.09 -0.66
C ASP A 218 8.15 -13.67 0.39
N TYR A 219 7.22 -12.78 0.02
CA TYR A 219 6.23 -12.19 0.91
C TYR A 219 4.80 -12.43 0.46
N ILE A 220 3.93 -12.75 1.40
CA ILE A 220 2.50 -12.50 1.28
C ILE A 220 2.22 -11.13 1.90
N GLY A 221 1.75 -10.19 1.07
CA GLY A 221 1.24 -8.89 1.48
C GLY A 221 -0.26 -8.97 1.77
N LEU A 222 -0.72 -8.31 2.83
CA LEU A 222 -2.12 -8.29 3.22
C LEU A 222 -2.58 -6.85 3.43
N SER A 223 -3.76 -6.48 2.90
CA SER A 223 -4.48 -5.28 3.37
C SER A 223 -5.42 -5.64 4.51
N TYR A 224 -5.42 -4.83 5.56
CA TYR A 224 -6.35 -4.98 6.67
C TYR A 224 -6.91 -3.64 7.13
N TYR A 225 -8.20 -3.48 6.88
CA TYR A 225 -9.01 -2.36 7.35
C TYR A 225 -10.14 -2.92 8.23
N PRO A 226 -10.24 -2.54 9.52
CA PRO A 226 -11.17 -3.16 10.45
C PRO A 226 -12.63 -2.97 10.06
N PHE A 227 -12.92 -2.03 9.19
CA PHE A 227 -14.27 -1.73 8.68
C PHE A 227 -14.80 -2.82 7.71
N TRP A 228 -13.92 -3.59 7.04
CA TRP A 228 -14.31 -4.48 5.93
C TRP A 228 -13.69 -5.86 5.98
N HIS A 229 -12.52 -6.00 6.62
CA HIS A 229 -11.68 -7.19 6.46
C HIS A 229 -11.77 -8.17 7.63
N GLY A 230 -12.85 -8.08 8.44
CA GLY A 230 -13.08 -8.96 9.58
C GLY A 230 -12.42 -8.52 10.88
N THR A 231 -12.49 -9.36 11.89
CA THR A 231 -11.99 -9.07 13.24
C THR A 231 -10.48 -9.24 13.36
N LEU A 232 -9.88 -8.71 14.43
CA LEU A 232 -8.45 -8.93 14.73
C LEU A 232 -8.12 -10.40 14.98
N GLU A 233 -9.05 -11.18 15.55
CA GLU A 233 -8.84 -12.62 15.74
C GLU A 233 -8.84 -13.36 14.39
N MET A 234 -9.68 -12.95 13.43
CA MET A 234 -9.64 -13.48 12.07
C MET A 234 -8.32 -13.15 11.39
N LEU A 235 -7.83 -11.90 11.49
CA LEU A 235 -6.52 -11.50 10.98
C LEU A 235 -5.40 -12.36 11.57
N LYS A 236 -5.38 -12.51 12.90
CA LYS A 236 -4.40 -13.34 13.61
C LYS A 236 -4.44 -14.79 13.15
N GLY A 237 -5.64 -15.36 13.05
CA GLY A 237 -5.83 -16.73 12.55
C GLY A 237 -5.30 -16.90 11.13
N ASN A 238 -5.64 -15.98 10.24
CA ASN A 238 -5.17 -16.01 8.86
C ASN A 238 -3.64 -15.90 8.78
N MET A 239 -3.03 -14.90 9.42
CA MET A 239 -1.57 -14.74 9.39
C MET A 239 -0.85 -15.97 9.94
N ASN A 240 -1.34 -16.58 11.02
CA ASN A 240 -0.73 -17.78 11.61
C ASN A 240 -0.80 -18.97 10.65
N ASP A 241 -1.95 -19.19 10.01
CA ASP A 241 -2.13 -20.26 9.04
C ASP A 241 -1.23 -20.08 7.81
N LEU A 242 -1.23 -18.88 7.22
CA LEU A 242 -0.40 -18.57 6.06
C LEU A 242 1.09 -18.78 6.33
N ALA A 243 1.57 -18.35 7.51
CA ALA A 243 2.94 -18.55 7.94
C ALA A 243 3.33 -20.03 7.97
N LEU A 244 2.46 -20.87 8.54
CA LEU A 244 2.71 -22.32 8.69
C LEU A 244 2.51 -23.06 7.37
N ARG A 245 1.52 -22.68 6.55
CA ARG A 245 1.18 -23.36 5.30
C ARG A 245 2.16 -23.07 4.17
N TYR A 246 2.41 -21.79 3.90
CA TYR A 246 3.20 -21.38 2.74
C TYR A 246 4.67 -21.08 3.08
N LYS A 247 5.02 -20.99 4.35
CA LYS A 247 6.39 -20.69 4.82
C LYS A 247 6.95 -19.37 4.27
N LYS A 248 6.06 -18.41 3.94
CA LYS A 248 6.42 -17.08 3.44
C LYS A 248 6.50 -16.06 4.57
N LYS A 249 7.22 -14.98 4.32
CA LYS A 249 7.18 -13.78 5.15
C LYS A 249 5.84 -13.08 4.99
N LEU A 250 5.32 -12.47 6.05
CA LEU A 250 4.03 -11.77 6.04
C LEU A 250 4.24 -10.30 6.37
N LEU A 251 3.67 -9.42 5.56
CA LEU A 251 3.65 -7.98 5.80
C LEU A 251 2.21 -7.49 5.69
N LEU A 252 1.70 -6.76 6.69
CA LEU A 252 0.51 -5.96 6.46
C LEU A 252 0.89 -4.79 5.56
N THR A 253 0.66 -4.95 4.25
CA THR A 253 1.07 -4.01 3.21
C THR A 253 0.23 -2.74 3.23
N GLU A 254 -1.01 -2.86 3.72
CA GLU A 254 -1.91 -1.75 3.99
C GLU A 254 -2.66 -1.98 5.29
N VAL A 255 -2.64 -0.99 6.17
CA VAL A 255 -3.42 -0.98 7.42
C VAL A 255 -3.69 0.45 7.84
N SER A 256 -4.93 0.76 8.17
CA SER A 256 -5.30 2.03 8.83
C SER A 256 -6.63 1.91 9.57
N THR A 257 -6.93 2.90 10.39
CA THR A 257 -8.23 3.13 11.00
C THR A 257 -8.43 4.62 11.25
N ALA A 258 -9.68 5.07 11.41
CA ALA A 258 -9.97 6.49 11.56
C ALA A 258 -9.54 7.02 12.94
N HIS A 259 -9.02 8.24 12.95
CA HIS A 259 -8.71 8.99 14.16
C HIS A 259 -9.83 9.96 14.57
N THR A 260 -10.83 10.16 13.70
CA THR A 260 -11.98 11.03 13.95
C THR A 260 -13.14 10.66 13.00
N MET A 261 -14.35 11.00 13.42
CA MET A 261 -15.55 10.97 12.59
C MET A 261 -16.03 12.35 12.18
N GLU A 262 -15.25 13.40 12.49
CA GLU A 262 -15.53 14.75 12.02
C GLU A 262 -15.25 14.87 10.51
N ASP A 263 -16.17 15.51 9.79
CA ASP A 263 -16.02 15.73 8.36
C ASP A 263 -14.90 16.75 8.08
N TYR A 264 -14.12 16.52 7.04
CA TYR A 264 -13.00 17.36 6.61
C TYR A 264 -13.41 18.57 5.73
N LYS A 265 -14.70 18.80 5.47
CA LYS A 265 -15.21 19.79 4.52
C LYS A 265 -14.66 21.22 4.69
N GLU A 266 -14.46 21.65 5.94
CA GLU A 266 -13.95 22.99 6.24
C GLU A 266 -12.48 23.17 5.82
N TYR A 267 -11.75 22.09 5.66
CA TYR A 267 -10.35 22.07 5.25
C TYR A 267 -10.20 22.08 3.73
N GLU A 268 -11.03 21.33 3.03
CA GLU A 268 -11.00 21.21 1.57
C GLU A 268 -11.57 22.45 0.88
N LYS A 269 -12.48 23.15 1.53
CA LYS A 269 -13.11 24.40 1.02
C LYS A 269 -13.82 24.24 -0.32
N LEU A 270 -14.30 23.04 -0.61
CA LEU A 270 -15.11 22.74 -1.78
C LEU A 270 -16.61 22.69 -1.40
N PRO A 271 -17.51 23.07 -2.31
CA PRO A 271 -18.93 22.86 -2.10
C PRO A 271 -19.27 21.36 -2.08
N ASP A 272 -20.31 20.97 -1.36
CA ASP A 272 -20.66 19.56 -1.11
C ASP A 272 -20.83 18.73 -2.40
N GLU A 273 -21.32 19.33 -3.47
CA GLU A 273 -21.46 18.67 -4.78
C GLU A 273 -20.13 18.40 -5.51
N LYS A 274 -19.06 19.05 -5.08
CA LYS A 274 -17.72 18.92 -5.67
C LYS A 274 -16.73 18.14 -4.79
N ARG A 275 -17.19 17.52 -3.71
CA ARG A 275 -16.35 16.74 -2.82
C ARG A 275 -16.98 15.39 -2.49
N LYS A 276 -16.15 14.42 -2.17
CA LYS A 276 -16.57 13.11 -1.70
C LYS A 276 -16.72 13.10 -0.17
N GLY A 277 -17.67 12.33 0.35
CA GLY A 277 -17.81 12.11 1.79
C GLY A 277 -16.68 11.21 2.32
N MET A 278 -16.61 11.04 3.66
CA MET A 278 -15.60 10.18 4.31
C MET A 278 -15.78 8.71 3.92
N ALA A 279 -14.67 8.00 3.69
CA ALA A 279 -14.66 6.56 3.41
C ALA A 279 -15.13 5.75 4.64
N ALA A 280 -14.65 6.10 5.83
CA ALA A 280 -15.13 5.54 7.10
C ALA A 280 -16.35 6.33 7.57
N THR A 281 -17.54 5.74 7.47
CA THR A 281 -18.80 6.35 7.91
C THR A 281 -19.12 6.00 9.36
N PRO A 282 -19.97 6.76 10.08
CA PRO A 282 -20.42 6.40 11.42
C PRO A 282 -20.98 4.98 11.52
N LYS A 283 -21.74 4.53 10.52
CA LYS A 283 -22.27 3.17 10.46
C LYS A 283 -21.17 2.10 10.40
N LEU A 284 -20.13 2.33 9.62
CA LEU A 284 -18.98 1.42 9.56
C LEU A 284 -18.18 1.43 10.86
N ALA A 285 -18.11 2.58 11.53
CA ALA A 285 -17.43 2.70 12.82
C ALA A 285 -18.08 1.86 13.93
N GLU A 286 -19.41 1.62 13.88
CA GLU A 286 -20.12 0.78 14.84
C GLU A 286 -19.65 -0.69 14.80
N GLU A 287 -19.14 -1.16 13.65
CA GLU A 287 -18.63 -2.52 13.46
C GLU A 287 -17.20 -2.71 14.01
N VAL A 288 -16.53 -1.63 14.39
CA VAL A 288 -15.12 -1.67 14.80
C VAL A 288 -15.00 -1.55 16.32
N PRO A 289 -14.28 -2.47 17.01
CA PRO A 289 -14.18 -2.49 18.47
C PRO A 289 -13.18 -1.46 19.02
N PHE A 290 -13.00 -0.33 18.33
CA PHE A 290 -12.14 0.79 18.72
C PHE A 290 -12.89 2.10 18.53
N ALA A 291 -12.69 3.03 19.47
CA ALA A 291 -13.20 4.37 19.27
C ALA A 291 -12.49 5.06 18.09
N MET A 292 -13.24 5.77 17.27
CA MET A 292 -12.68 6.57 16.16
C MET A 292 -12.16 7.90 16.74
N THR A 293 -11.08 7.79 17.50
CA THR A 293 -10.36 8.88 18.18
C THR A 293 -8.86 8.66 18.02
N PRO A 294 -8.02 9.67 18.25
CA PRO A 294 -6.57 9.51 18.25
C PRO A 294 -6.07 8.38 19.18
N GLU A 295 -6.69 8.21 20.34
CA GLU A 295 -6.36 7.18 21.32
C GLU A 295 -6.81 5.79 20.84
N GLY A 296 -8.00 5.69 20.24
CA GLY A 296 -8.52 4.43 19.66
C GLY A 296 -7.68 3.98 18.47
N GLN A 297 -7.22 4.91 17.62
CA GLN A 297 -6.27 4.62 16.56
C GLN A 297 -4.93 4.09 17.12
N ALA A 298 -4.44 4.69 18.19
CA ALA A 298 -3.20 4.25 18.85
C ALA A 298 -3.37 2.84 19.46
N GLU A 299 -4.49 2.55 20.12
CA GLU A 299 -4.82 1.22 20.64
C GLU A 299 -4.89 0.17 19.52
N PHE A 300 -5.55 0.50 18.41
CA PHE A 300 -5.63 -0.36 17.23
C PHE A 300 -4.23 -0.72 16.74
N MET A 301 -3.35 0.26 16.52
CA MET A 301 -1.99 0.01 16.04
C MET A 301 -1.18 -0.82 17.02
N GLN A 302 -1.35 -0.63 18.33
CA GLN A 302 -0.69 -1.46 19.33
C GLN A 302 -1.09 -2.93 19.20
N LYS A 303 -2.39 -3.22 19.01
CA LYS A 303 -2.89 -4.59 18.83
C LYS A 303 -2.42 -5.21 17.52
N ILE A 304 -2.44 -4.45 16.42
CA ILE A 304 -1.92 -4.88 15.11
C ILE A 304 -0.44 -5.31 15.23
N MET A 305 0.41 -4.48 15.80
CA MET A 305 1.83 -4.79 15.95
C MET A 305 2.08 -6.03 16.81
N ARG A 306 1.27 -6.25 17.87
CA ARG A 306 1.33 -7.47 18.69
C ARG A 306 0.94 -8.70 17.91
N ILE A 307 -0.12 -8.65 17.09
CA ILE A 307 -0.54 -9.76 16.23
C ILE A 307 0.59 -10.14 15.28
N ILE A 308 1.18 -9.17 14.60
CA ILE A 308 2.28 -9.40 13.66
C ILE A 308 3.49 -10.03 14.37
N ALA A 309 3.88 -9.50 15.53
CA ALA A 309 5.04 -9.99 16.28
C ALA A 309 4.85 -11.43 16.84
N GLN A 310 3.59 -11.88 16.97
CA GLN A 310 3.24 -13.23 17.45
C GLN A 310 3.07 -14.25 16.33
N VAL A 311 3.22 -13.88 15.07
CA VAL A 311 3.13 -14.82 13.94
C VAL A 311 4.18 -15.93 14.09
N PRO A 312 3.82 -17.22 13.92
CA PRO A 312 4.73 -18.35 14.06
C PRO A 312 5.98 -18.22 13.22
N GLU A 313 7.05 -18.86 13.70
CA GLU A 313 8.36 -18.91 13.04
C GLU A 313 8.95 -17.51 12.75
N ARG A 314 8.52 -16.48 13.50
CA ARG A 314 8.91 -15.06 13.31
C ARG A 314 8.62 -14.55 11.90
N ARG A 315 7.62 -15.10 11.20
CA ARG A 315 7.30 -14.73 9.81
C ARG A 315 6.50 -13.43 9.67
N GLY A 316 5.96 -12.89 10.75
CA GLY A 316 5.35 -11.56 10.77
C GLY A 316 6.44 -10.48 10.73
N CYS A 317 6.58 -9.82 9.58
CA CYS A 317 7.72 -8.93 9.32
C CYS A 317 7.42 -7.46 9.59
N GLY A 318 6.17 -7.08 9.82
CA GLY A 318 5.79 -5.68 10.06
C GLY A 318 4.55 -5.24 9.31
N PHE A 319 4.44 -3.94 9.13
CA PHE A 319 3.31 -3.29 8.46
C PHE A 319 3.76 -2.08 7.64
N CYS A 320 2.90 -1.63 6.70
CA CYS A 320 2.89 -0.30 6.13
C CYS A 320 1.58 0.37 6.49
N TYR A 321 1.65 1.46 7.28
CA TYR A 321 0.47 2.29 7.52
C TYR A 321 0.06 2.96 6.22
N TRP A 322 -1.22 2.79 5.82
CA TRP A 322 -1.68 3.32 4.55
C TRP A 322 -1.95 4.81 4.64
N GLU A 323 -1.24 5.57 3.83
CA GLU A 323 -1.36 7.01 3.63
C GLU A 323 -1.41 7.84 4.94
N PRO A 324 -0.39 7.75 5.79
CA PRO A 324 -0.34 8.56 7.02
C PRO A 324 -0.30 10.06 6.72
N ALA A 325 0.17 10.44 5.52
CA ALA A 325 0.37 11.80 5.06
C ALA A 325 -0.86 12.46 4.46
N TRP A 326 -1.98 11.75 4.36
CA TRP A 326 -3.16 12.28 3.70
C TRP A 326 -3.78 13.42 4.50
N LEU A 327 -3.61 14.65 4.01
CA LEU A 327 -4.24 15.86 4.55
C LEU A 327 -5.29 16.39 3.58
N PRO A 328 -6.42 16.90 4.07
CA PRO A 328 -7.49 17.45 3.23
C PRO A 328 -7.15 18.88 2.78
N VAL A 329 -6.08 19.04 2.00
CA VAL A 329 -5.67 20.32 1.44
C VAL A 329 -6.29 20.55 0.07
N PRO A 330 -6.74 21.76 -0.26
CA PRO A 330 -7.33 22.05 -1.56
C PRO A 330 -6.38 21.71 -2.71
N GLY A 331 -6.88 20.96 -3.69
CA GLY A 331 -6.12 20.54 -4.86
C GLY A 331 -5.40 19.20 -4.73
N SER A 332 -5.43 18.56 -3.55
CA SER A 332 -5.07 17.15 -3.39
C SER A 332 -6.33 16.29 -3.28
N GLY A 333 -6.20 14.99 -3.47
CA GLY A 333 -7.30 14.05 -3.32
C GLY A 333 -7.00 12.72 -3.98
N TRP A 334 -7.90 11.77 -3.80
CA TRP A 334 -7.72 10.43 -4.36
C TRP A 334 -7.77 10.40 -5.89
N ALA A 335 -8.47 11.35 -6.53
CA ALA A 335 -8.49 11.51 -7.98
C ALA A 335 -8.83 12.95 -8.37
N SER A 336 -8.28 13.41 -9.50
CA SER A 336 -8.70 14.61 -10.18
C SER A 336 -9.99 14.38 -11.01
N GLU A 337 -10.59 15.43 -11.55
CA GLU A 337 -11.71 15.29 -12.49
C GLU A 337 -11.33 14.43 -13.71
N ALA A 338 -10.10 14.55 -14.22
CA ALA A 338 -9.57 13.72 -15.29
C ALA A 338 -9.43 12.25 -14.87
N GLY A 339 -8.99 11.99 -13.64
CA GLY A 339 -8.90 10.64 -13.07
C GLY A 339 -10.28 10.00 -12.89
N ILE A 340 -11.25 10.73 -12.38
CA ILE A 340 -12.65 10.28 -12.26
C ILE A 340 -13.21 9.89 -13.64
N ALA A 341 -13.00 10.74 -14.64
CA ALA A 341 -13.45 10.48 -16.01
C ALA A 341 -12.76 9.23 -16.60
N TYR A 342 -11.45 9.11 -16.42
CA TYR A 342 -10.67 7.96 -16.88
C TYR A 342 -11.15 6.64 -16.26
N MET A 343 -11.35 6.62 -14.94
CA MET A 343 -11.84 5.45 -14.21
C MET A 343 -13.33 5.16 -14.43
N ARG A 344 -14.07 6.08 -15.07
CA ARG A 344 -15.53 6.02 -15.21
C ARG A 344 -16.26 5.94 -13.87
N GLU A 345 -15.68 6.60 -12.85
CA GLU A 345 -16.29 6.66 -11.52
C GLU A 345 -17.42 7.67 -11.48
N LYS A 346 -18.31 7.50 -10.51
CA LYS A 346 -19.43 8.43 -10.28
C LYS A 346 -19.10 9.35 -9.09
N GLY A 347 -19.43 10.60 -9.26
CA GLY A 347 -19.22 11.62 -8.23
C GLY A 347 -17.85 12.30 -8.31
N PRO A 348 -17.59 13.25 -7.43
CA PRO A 348 -16.33 13.99 -7.39
C PRO A 348 -15.20 13.16 -6.78
N GLY A 349 -13.97 13.62 -6.98
CA GLY A 349 -12.83 13.25 -6.15
C GLY A 349 -12.92 13.87 -4.75
N GLY A 350 -11.90 13.69 -3.93
CA GLY A 350 -11.84 14.30 -2.60
C GLY A 350 -10.82 13.64 -1.69
N ASN A 351 -10.89 14.03 -0.43
CA ASN A 351 -9.99 13.57 0.62
C ASN A 351 -10.68 12.62 1.61
N GLU A 352 -11.52 11.72 1.11
CA GLU A 352 -12.37 10.83 1.93
C GLU A 352 -11.59 9.93 2.90
N TRP A 353 -10.28 9.78 2.68
CA TRP A 353 -9.39 8.98 3.53
C TRP A 353 -8.62 9.81 4.57
N ALA A 354 -8.73 11.14 4.55
CA ALA A 354 -7.95 12.01 5.42
C ALA A 354 -8.16 11.74 6.92
N ASN A 355 -9.35 11.25 7.32
CA ASN A 355 -9.63 10.88 8.70
C ASN A 355 -8.89 9.62 9.18
N GLN A 356 -8.15 8.96 8.30
CA GLN A 356 -7.36 7.77 8.64
C GLN A 356 -5.85 8.03 8.69
N GLY A 357 -5.39 9.27 8.46
CA GLY A 357 -3.98 9.64 8.57
C GLY A 357 -3.39 9.46 9.97
N LEU A 358 -2.06 9.54 10.09
CA LEU A 358 -1.36 9.62 11.39
C LEU A 358 -1.15 11.07 11.86
N PHE A 359 -1.76 12.00 11.16
CA PHE A 359 -1.82 13.42 11.48
C PHE A 359 -3.27 13.88 11.46
N ASN A 360 -3.62 14.81 12.31
CA ASN A 360 -4.95 15.42 12.23
C ASN A 360 -5.05 16.31 10.97
N TYR A 361 -6.23 16.84 10.68
CA TYR A 361 -6.47 17.67 9.49
C TYR A 361 -5.61 18.92 9.38
N ASN A 362 -5.03 19.39 10.50
CA ASN A 362 -4.07 20.49 10.54
C ASN A 362 -2.59 20.03 10.45
N GLY A 363 -2.36 18.75 10.18
CA GLY A 363 -1.02 18.19 10.05
C GLY A 363 -0.28 17.92 11.36
N ASN A 364 -0.95 17.97 12.53
CA ASN A 364 -0.31 17.66 13.80
C ASN A 364 -0.25 16.15 14.04
N ALA A 365 0.92 15.67 14.45
CA ALA A 365 1.20 14.27 14.76
C ALA A 365 0.27 13.70 15.85
N LEU A 366 -0.29 12.52 15.60
CA LEU A 366 -1.24 11.84 16.49
C LEU A 366 -0.54 10.83 17.42
N PRO A 367 -1.19 10.45 18.55
CA PRO A 367 -0.64 9.53 19.55
C PRO A 367 -0.15 8.19 19.00
N ALA A 368 -0.76 7.68 17.93
CA ALA A 368 -0.37 6.43 17.27
C ALA A 368 1.11 6.41 16.85
N LEU A 369 1.68 7.55 16.43
CA LEU A 369 3.10 7.67 16.08
C LEU A 369 4.01 7.31 17.27
N ARG A 370 3.67 7.75 18.51
CA ARG A 370 4.44 7.41 19.71
C ARG A 370 4.32 5.93 20.06
N VAL A 371 3.11 5.36 19.94
CA VAL A 371 2.87 3.93 20.18
C VAL A 371 3.68 3.08 19.19
N ILE A 372 3.74 3.50 17.92
CA ILE A 372 4.56 2.83 16.91
C ILE A 372 6.05 2.94 17.26
N ARG A 373 6.53 4.13 17.66
CA ARG A 373 7.92 4.34 18.08
C ARG A 373 8.32 3.41 19.20
N ASP A 374 7.50 3.36 20.25
CA ASP A 374 7.83 2.71 21.52
C ASP A 374 7.60 1.19 21.48
N PHE A 375 6.98 0.67 20.42
CA PHE A 375 6.78 -0.78 20.24
C PHE A 375 8.10 -1.51 19.95
N ILE A 376 8.38 -2.53 20.76
CA ILE A 376 9.53 -3.44 20.62
C ILE A 376 8.99 -4.86 20.39
N PRO A 377 9.24 -5.49 19.21
CA PRO A 377 8.82 -6.86 18.96
C PRO A 377 9.50 -7.84 19.92
N GLY A 378 8.70 -8.70 20.56
CA GLY A 378 9.22 -9.75 21.46
C GLY A 378 9.35 -9.36 22.93
N ILE A 379 8.91 -8.15 23.31
CA ILE A 379 8.74 -7.74 24.71
C ILE A 379 7.26 -7.71 25.06
#